data_2aa553d60426d2136b7be50187790ee3
#
_entry.id   2aa553d60426d2136b7be50187790ee3
#
_cell.length_a   1.000
_cell.length_b   1.000
_cell.length_c   1.000
_cell.angle_alpha   90.00
_cell.angle_beta   90.00
_cell.angle_gamma   90.00
#
_symmetry.space_group_name_H-M   'P 1'
#
loop_
_entity.id
_entity.type
_entity.pdbx_description
1 polymer ?
#
loop_
_entity_poly.entity_id
_entity_poly.type
_entity_poly.pdbx_seq_one_letter_code
_entity_poly.pdbx_strand_id
1 'polypeptide(L)'
;MNGENKAMIEARNDKVAKMQGILNTAKKEARGLTAEEKTQFDALEAEVKGIDDTIERADKVAANYIKKAPETATPAQAGDVEDKEAYKIREAKERKEFGNTLRRLVNATDTPTTKTDAAVMIPTTVWDHIITKVEDICPIYAWADKFNIKGNFVIPVDNDEGTLTVDWAEEFTDLVSGNVKLTSIELKGYLAGVLAKISRSLINNTDFDIVGFVEAKIARKIAKFIEKQFLYGTKDKAEGLSKIGEDMTVTTEAATAITPDELMDVQDLVPDQYQPNARWIMHRATRNVIRKFKDKEGDYMLNRDLTAKWGYTLLGKEVYTSNNMEKIAAGKTVIFYGDFSGLAAKLVENGQIEVLREKYATQHALGLCAWLEFDCKIADTEKIAQLKMKTA
;
A
#
# COMPACT_ATOMS: atom_id res chain seq x y z
N MET A 1 -23.39 -0.16 -13.04
CA MET A 1 -24.50 -0.35 -14.01
C MET A 1 -25.77 -0.03 -13.26
N ASN A 2 -26.41 1.10 -13.57
CA ASN A 2 -27.66 1.49 -12.92
C ASN A 2 -28.77 0.52 -13.30
N GLY A 3 -29.58 0.09 -12.33
CA GLY A 3 -30.68 -0.87 -12.53
C GLY A 3 -31.71 -0.45 -13.58
N GLU A 4 -31.76 0.83 -13.95
CA GLU A 4 -32.64 1.37 -15.00
C GLU A 4 -32.28 0.94 -16.43
N ASN A 5 -30.97 0.76 -16.72
CA ASN A 5 -30.54 0.31 -18.05
C ASN A 5 -30.66 -1.22 -18.24
N LYS A 6 -30.85 -1.99 -17.16
CA LYS A 6 -30.92 -3.46 -17.22
C LYS A 6 -32.14 -3.93 -18.05
N ALA A 7 -33.28 -3.32 -17.84
CA ALA A 7 -34.50 -3.66 -18.58
C ALA A 7 -34.38 -3.35 -20.10
N MET A 8 -33.68 -2.24 -20.45
CA MET A 8 -33.42 -1.90 -21.85
C MET A 8 -32.45 -2.88 -22.52
N ILE A 9 -31.41 -3.31 -21.78
CA ILE A 9 -30.44 -4.30 -22.28
C ILE A 9 -31.11 -5.67 -22.47
N GLU A 10 -32.00 -6.09 -21.57
CA GLU A 10 -32.79 -7.32 -21.72
C GLU A 10 -33.71 -7.24 -22.95
N ALA A 11 -34.44 -6.12 -23.11
CA ALA A 11 -35.29 -5.91 -24.28
C ALA A 11 -34.53 -5.91 -25.61
N ARG A 12 -33.32 -5.34 -25.63
CA ARG A 12 -32.38 -5.37 -26.76
C ARG A 12 -31.97 -6.80 -27.10
N ASN A 13 -31.56 -7.56 -26.11
CA ASN A 13 -31.11 -8.95 -26.29
C ASN A 13 -32.21 -9.87 -26.81
N ASP A 14 -33.45 -9.69 -26.37
CA ASP A 14 -34.59 -10.42 -26.88
C ASP A 14 -34.85 -10.15 -28.36
N LYS A 15 -34.68 -8.89 -28.80
CA LYS A 15 -34.84 -8.52 -30.21
C LYS A 15 -33.70 -9.10 -31.07
N VAL A 16 -32.48 -9.06 -30.59
CA VAL A 16 -31.30 -9.66 -31.26
C VAL A 16 -31.48 -11.18 -31.36
N ALA A 17 -32.02 -11.84 -30.34
CA ALA A 17 -32.32 -13.28 -30.37
C ALA A 17 -33.35 -13.62 -31.45
N LYS A 18 -34.40 -12.78 -31.65
CA LYS A 18 -35.37 -12.94 -32.71
C LYS A 18 -34.76 -12.77 -34.11
N MET A 19 -33.90 -11.79 -34.31
CA MET A 19 -33.14 -11.59 -35.56
C MET A 19 -32.26 -12.80 -35.88
N GLN A 20 -31.59 -13.37 -34.88
CA GLN A 20 -30.79 -14.59 -35.02
C GLN A 20 -31.67 -15.80 -35.38
N GLY A 21 -32.89 -15.89 -34.83
CA GLY A 21 -33.90 -16.91 -35.18
C GLY A 21 -34.24 -16.90 -36.65
N ILE A 22 -34.54 -15.72 -37.21
CA ILE A 22 -34.89 -15.54 -38.63
C ILE A 22 -33.69 -15.99 -39.51
N LEU A 23 -32.46 -15.55 -39.19
CA LEU A 23 -31.26 -15.95 -39.93
C LEU A 23 -30.97 -17.44 -39.85
N ASN A 24 -31.19 -18.07 -38.70
CA ASN A 24 -30.97 -19.49 -38.53
C ASN A 24 -31.96 -20.33 -39.31
N THR A 25 -33.22 -19.88 -39.45
CA THR A 25 -34.24 -20.55 -40.28
C THR A 25 -33.84 -20.51 -41.75
N ALA A 26 -33.47 -19.33 -42.26
CA ALA A 26 -33.00 -19.17 -43.64
C ALA A 26 -31.73 -20.01 -43.93
N LYS A 27 -30.81 -20.09 -42.97
CA LYS A 27 -29.60 -20.92 -43.07
C LYS A 27 -29.91 -22.41 -43.12
N LYS A 28 -30.84 -22.90 -42.30
CA LYS A 28 -31.25 -24.30 -42.28
C LYS A 28 -31.88 -24.74 -43.60
N GLU A 29 -32.64 -23.83 -44.22
CA GLU A 29 -33.33 -24.09 -45.48
C GLU A 29 -32.45 -23.75 -46.70
N ALA A 30 -31.17 -23.36 -46.49
CA ALA A 30 -30.19 -23.01 -47.51
C ALA A 30 -30.75 -22.01 -48.57
N ARG A 31 -31.61 -21.06 -48.12
CA ARG A 31 -32.25 -20.03 -48.98
C ARG A 31 -31.96 -18.62 -48.48
N GLY A 32 -32.18 -17.64 -49.33
CA GLY A 32 -32.19 -16.23 -48.92
C GLY A 32 -33.42 -15.89 -48.06
N LEU A 33 -33.39 -14.75 -47.38
CA LEU A 33 -34.53 -14.24 -46.63
C LEU A 33 -35.70 -13.94 -47.59
N THR A 34 -36.91 -14.32 -47.23
CA THR A 34 -38.11 -13.93 -47.96
C THR A 34 -38.39 -12.45 -47.77
N ALA A 35 -39.26 -11.86 -48.60
CA ALA A 35 -39.63 -10.44 -48.53
C ALA A 35 -40.22 -10.07 -47.16
N GLU A 36 -41.02 -10.99 -46.56
CA GLU A 36 -41.62 -10.82 -45.23
C GLU A 36 -40.58 -10.92 -44.12
N GLU A 37 -39.66 -11.92 -44.17
CA GLU A 37 -38.56 -12.09 -43.22
C GLU A 37 -37.58 -10.91 -43.24
N LYS A 38 -37.32 -10.34 -44.44
CA LYS A 38 -36.49 -9.16 -44.59
C LYS A 38 -37.12 -7.93 -43.95
N THR A 39 -38.41 -7.71 -44.17
CA THR A 39 -39.16 -6.60 -43.56
C THR A 39 -39.16 -6.72 -42.02
N GLN A 40 -39.34 -7.93 -41.48
CA GLN A 40 -39.29 -8.18 -40.04
C GLN A 40 -37.89 -7.98 -39.47
N PHE A 41 -36.86 -8.39 -40.20
CA PHE A 41 -35.46 -8.22 -39.79
C PHE A 41 -35.08 -6.73 -39.75
N ASP A 42 -35.43 -5.97 -40.81
CA ASP A 42 -35.15 -4.54 -40.91
C ASP A 42 -35.89 -3.73 -39.81
N ALA A 43 -37.11 -4.14 -39.46
CA ALA A 43 -37.88 -3.53 -38.36
C ALA A 43 -37.21 -3.78 -36.99
N LEU A 44 -36.77 -5.02 -36.73
CA LEU A 44 -36.09 -5.38 -35.50
C LEU A 44 -34.73 -4.69 -35.38
N GLU A 45 -34.02 -4.52 -36.49
CA GLU A 45 -32.73 -3.80 -36.53
C GLU A 45 -32.92 -2.32 -36.20
N ALA A 46 -33.94 -1.66 -36.73
CA ALA A 46 -34.26 -0.28 -36.41
C ALA A 46 -34.63 -0.10 -34.93
N GLU A 47 -35.36 -1.07 -34.33
CA GLU A 47 -35.71 -1.04 -32.90
C GLU A 47 -34.50 -1.26 -32.00
N VAL A 48 -33.58 -2.16 -32.35
CA VAL A 48 -32.34 -2.40 -31.62
C VAL A 48 -31.48 -1.13 -31.65
N LYS A 49 -31.32 -0.47 -32.80
CA LYS A 49 -30.60 0.77 -32.95
C LYS A 49 -31.20 1.90 -32.10
N GLY A 50 -32.54 1.99 -32.04
CA GLY A 50 -33.22 2.98 -31.18
C GLY A 50 -32.95 2.75 -29.68
N ILE A 51 -32.87 1.50 -29.24
CA ILE A 51 -32.52 1.16 -27.85
C ILE A 51 -31.06 1.50 -27.57
N ASP A 52 -30.15 1.17 -28.49
CA ASP A 52 -28.70 1.48 -28.34
C ASP A 52 -28.45 3.00 -28.26
N ASP A 53 -29.12 3.79 -29.11
CA ASP A 53 -29.06 5.25 -29.07
C ASP A 53 -29.59 5.82 -27.73
N THR A 54 -30.61 5.19 -27.16
CA THR A 54 -31.21 5.62 -25.89
C THR A 54 -30.27 5.32 -24.72
N ILE A 55 -29.66 4.14 -24.70
CA ILE A 55 -28.67 3.75 -23.70
C ILE A 55 -27.46 4.70 -23.76
N GLU A 56 -26.94 4.99 -24.96
CA GLU A 56 -25.80 5.92 -25.13
C GLU A 56 -26.13 7.33 -24.64
N ARG A 57 -27.36 7.81 -24.90
CA ARG A 57 -27.81 9.13 -24.39
C ARG A 57 -27.96 9.13 -22.88
N ALA A 58 -28.51 8.06 -22.29
CA ALA A 58 -28.62 7.91 -20.84
C ALA A 58 -27.25 7.91 -20.15
N ASP A 59 -26.28 7.21 -20.73
CA ASP A 59 -24.91 7.16 -20.22
C ASP A 59 -24.20 8.55 -20.36
N LYS A 60 -24.42 9.28 -21.46
CA LYS A 60 -23.92 10.65 -21.63
C LYS A 60 -24.56 11.62 -20.62
N VAL A 61 -25.84 11.50 -20.32
CA VAL A 61 -26.52 12.33 -19.31
C VAL A 61 -25.98 12.00 -17.92
N ALA A 62 -25.84 10.73 -17.57
CA ALA A 62 -25.26 10.30 -16.30
C ALA A 62 -23.83 10.80 -16.12
N ALA A 63 -23.00 10.72 -17.16
CA ALA A 63 -21.63 11.24 -17.14
C ALA A 63 -21.57 12.78 -16.99
N ASN A 64 -22.53 13.52 -17.55
CA ASN A 64 -22.62 14.98 -17.39
C ASN A 64 -23.20 15.40 -16.04
N TYR A 65 -24.04 14.57 -15.40
CA TYR A 65 -24.58 14.84 -14.08
C TYR A 65 -23.48 14.74 -13.01
N ILE A 66 -22.54 13.80 -13.16
CA ILE A 66 -21.39 13.64 -12.28
C ILE A 66 -20.41 14.82 -12.38
N LYS A 67 -20.33 15.50 -13.55
CA LYS A 67 -19.46 16.67 -13.75
C LYS A 67 -20.00 17.98 -13.20
N LYS A 68 -21.23 18.04 -12.72
CA LYS A 68 -21.93 19.29 -12.33
C LYS A 68 -22.36 19.35 -10.87
N ALA A 69 -21.76 18.54 -9.99
CA ALA A 69 -21.97 18.70 -8.55
C ALA A 69 -21.15 19.92 -8.05
N PRO A 70 -21.74 20.85 -7.26
CA PRO A 70 -21.03 22.04 -6.80
C PRO A 70 -19.94 21.67 -5.78
N GLU A 71 -18.78 22.31 -5.93
CA GLU A 71 -17.64 22.29 -5.01
C GLU A 71 -17.96 22.98 -3.67
N THR A 72 -18.82 22.40 -2.84
CA THR A 72 -18.95 22.79 -1.45
C THR A 72 -19.46 21.63 -0.63
N ALA A 73 -18.58 20.72 -0.28
CA ALA A 73 -18.72 19.86 0.88
C ALA A 73 -17.34 19.40 1.34
N THR A 74 -17.04 19.68 2.57
CA THR A 74 -15.93 19.24 3.40
C THR A 74 -15.58 17.77 3.17
N PRO A 75 -14.31 17.36 3.14
CA PRO A 75 -13.93 15.97 2.88
C PRO A 75 -14.22 15.11 4.11
N ALA A 76 -15.39 14.46 4.12
CA ALA A 76 -15.64 13.32 4.97
C ALA A 76 -15.72 12.10 4.06
N GLN A 77 -14.73 11.23 4.17
CA GLN A 77 -14.73 9.79 3.86
C GLN A 77 -15.91 9.30 3.00
N ALA A 78 -15.77 9.38 1.69
CA ALA A 78 -16.44 8.50 0.77
C ALA A 78 -15.33 7.80 -0.03
N GLY A 79 -14.89 6.65 0.45
CA GLY A 79 -14.17 5.68 -0.38
C GLY A 79 -15.10 5.30 -1.50
N ASP A 80 -14.76 5.70 -2.72
CA ASP A 80 -15.40 5.22 -3.95
C ASP A 80 -15.35 3.70 -3.91
N VAL A 81 -16.50 3.08 -3.67
CA VAL A 81 -16.70 1.65 -3.92
C VAL A 81 -16.79 1.51 -5.44
N GLU A 82 -15.68 1.68 -6.11
CA GLU A 82 -15.51 1.20 -7.48
C GLU A 82 -15.80 -0.30 -7.43
N ASP A 83 -16.78 -0.74 -8.21
CA ASP A 83 -17.15 -2.16 -8.25
C ASP A 83 -15.85 -2.98 -8.46
N LYS A 84 -15.55 -3.90 -7.54
CA LYS A 84 -14.29 -4.67 -7.54
C LYS A 84 -14.04 -5.37 -8.87
N GLU A 85 -15.09 -5.67 -9.61
CA GLU A 85 -15.00 -6.23 -10.97
C GLU A 85 -14.57 -5.17 -12.01
N ALA A 86 -15.13 -3.97 -11.94
CA ALA A 86 -14.76 -2.87 -12.84
C ALA A 86 -13.29 -2.44 -12.63
N TYR A 87 -12.85 -2.38 -11.38
CA TYR A 87 -11.45 -2.12 -11.03
C TYR A 87 -10.51 -3.19 -11.58
N LYS A 88 -10.83 -4.48 -11.43
CA LYS A 88 -10.03 -5.60 -11.98
C LYS A 88 -9.96 -5.59 -13.50
N ILE A 89 -11.06 -5.24 -14.17
CA ILE A 89 -11.09 -5.15 -15.64
C ILE A 89 -10.21 -3.99 -16.11
N ARG A 90 -10.28 -2.83 -15.44
CA ARG A 90 -9.44 -1.66 -15.72
C ARG A 90 -7.97 -1.99 -15.49
N GLU A 91 -7.63 -2.58 -14.35
CA GLU A 91 -6.29 -3.04 -14.01
C GLU A 91 -5.73 -4.00 -15.09
N ALA A 92 -6.48 -5.03 -15.45
CA ALA A 92 -6.04 -5.99 -16.46
C ALA A 92 -5.79 -5.35 -17.84
N LYS A 93 -6.63 -4.37 -18.23
CA LYS A 93 -6.49 -3.63 -19.47
C LYS A 93 -5.24 -2.75 -19.44
N GLU A 94 -5.05 -1.96 -18.40
CA GLU A 94 -3.91 -1.05 -18.23
C GLU A 94 -2.58 -1.82 -18.12
N ARG A 95 -2.55 -2.96 -17.41
CA ARG A 95 -1.38 -3.83 -17.36
C ARG A 95 -1.02 -4.40 -18.74
N LYS A 96 -2.02 -4.81 -19.52
CA LYS A 96 -1.82 -5.31 -20.88
C LYS A 96 -1.31 -4.22 -21.81
N GLU A 97 -1.87 -3.02 -21.73
CA GLU A 97 -1.43 -1.85 -22.51
C GLU A 97 0.01 -1.44 -22.14
N PHE A 98 0.34 -1.44 -20.85
CA PHE A 98 1.70 -1.18 -20.38
C PHE A 98 2.70 -2.24 -20.88
N GLY A 99 2.36 -3.53 -20.81
CA GLY A 99 3.17 -4.61 -21.36
C GLY A 99 3.38 -4.49 -22.87
N ASN A 100 2.32 -4.15 -23.62
CA ASN A 100 2.41 -3.90 -25.06
C ASN A 100 3.27 -2.69 -25.38
N THR A 101 3.17 -1.63 -24.58
CA THR A 101 4.01 -0.44 -24.72
C THR A 101 5.47 -0.77 -24.46
N LEU A 102 5.80 -1.54 -23.43
CA LEU A 102 7.17 -2.00 -23.20
C LEU A 102 7.72 -2.82 -24.38
N ARG A 103 6.92 -3.74 -24.95
CA ARG A 103 7.31 -4.52 -26.14
C ARG A 103 7.49 -3.62 -27.37
N ARG A 104 6.57 -2.65 -27.61
CA ARG A 104 6.69 -1.68 -28.69
C ARG A 104 7.96 -0.84 -28.55
N LEU A 105 8.27 -0.43 -27.32
CA LEU A 105 9.47 0.34 -27.00
C LEU A 105 10.77 -0.41 -27.31
N VAL A 106 10.77 -1.75 -27.18
CA VAL A 106 11.93 -2.59 -27.53
C VAL A 106 12.10 -2.74 -29.01
N ASN A 107 10.98 -2.85 -29.75
CA ASN A 107 10.97 -3.16 -31.20
C ASN A 107 10.99 -1.90 -32.09
N ALA A 108 10.87 -0.69 -31.53
CA ALA A 108 10.95 0.55 -32.30
C ALA A 108 12.38 0.80 -32.77
N THR A 109 12.62 0.60 -34.06
CA THR A 109 13.84 0.96 -34.76
C THR A 109 13.78 2.45 -35.06
N ASP A 110 14.78 3.21 -34.64
CA ASP A 110 15.18 4.58 -35.04
C ASP A 110 14.13 5.47 -35.76
N THR A 111 13.11 5.92 -35.04
CA THR A 111 12.42 7.17 -35.40
C THR A 111 12.67 8.18 -34.31
N PRO A 112 13.06 9.44 -34.61
CA PRO A 112 13.28 10.46 -33.59
C PRO A 112 11.96 10.71 -32.85
N THR A 113 11.90 10.24 -31.60
CA THR A 113 10.74 10.30 -30.75
C THR A 113 10.55 11.75 -30.29
N THR A 114 9.40 12.34 -30.54
CA THR A 114 9.00 13.61 -29.96
C THR A 114 8.96 13.50 -28.43
N LYS A 115 9.20 14.61 -27.73
CA LYS A 115 9.19 14.68 -26.24
C LYS A 115 7.95 14.04 -25.58
N THR A 116 6.86 13.91 -26.32
CA THR A 116 5.60 13.30 -25.89
C THR A 116 5.69 11.77 -25.76
N ASP A 117 6.59 11.10 -26.46
CA ASP A 117 6.74 9.63 -26.43
C ASP A 117 7.72 9.13 -25.34
N ALA A 118 8.50 10.04 -24.75
CA ALA A 118 9.52 9.68 -23.75
C ALA A 118 8.95 9.46 -22.33
N ALA A 119 7.77 10.01 -22.04
CA ALA A 119 7.10 9.83 -20.76
C ALA A 119 5.99 8.76 -20.90
N VAL A 120 6.37 7.51 -20.91
CA VAL A 120 5.42 6.42 -20.64
C VAL A 120 5.03 6.55 -19.17
N MET A 121 3.98 7.31 -18.90
CA MET A 121 3.38 7.34 -17.58
C MET A 121 2.81 5.95 -17.30
N ILE A 122 3.26 5.35 -16.21
CA ILE A 122 2.67 4.11 -15.74
C ILE A 122 1.26 4.42 -15.25
N PRO A 123 0.29 3.57 -15.60
CA PRO A 123 -1.05 3.66 -15.06
C PRO A 123 -1.04 3.68 -13.53
N THR A 124 -1.88 4.50 -12.93
CA THR A 124 -2.01 4.60 -11.46
C THR A 124 -2.29 3.25 -10.82
N THR A 125 -3.08 2.40 -11.47
CA THR A 125 -3.40 1.04 -11.01
C THR A 125 -2.16 0.16 -10.83
N VAL A 126 -1.14 0.29 -11.66
CA VAL A 126 0.13 -0.45 -11.53
C VAL A 126 0.91 0.02 -10.29
N TRP A 127 0.88 1.33 -10.01
CA TRP A 127 1.51 1.88 -8.81
C TRP A 127 0.78 1.46 -7.54
N ASP A 128 -0.55 1.56 -7.51
CA ASP A 128 -1.40 1.11 -6.40
C ASP A 128 -1.14 -0.37 -6.07
N HIS A 129 -0.98 -1.19 -7.12
CA HIS A 129 -0.65 -2.60 -6.94
C HIS A 129 0.76 -2.83 -6.36
N ILE A 130 1.72 -1.98 -6.70
CA ILE A 130 3.06 -2.00 -6.09
C ILE A 130 2.96 -1.64 -4.61
N ILE A 131 2.21 -0.60 -4.23
CA ILE A 131 2.03 -0.20 -2.84
C ILE A 131 1.33 -1.29 -2.03
N THR A 132 0.27 -1.90 -2.56
CA THR A 132 -0.41 -3.04 -1.90
C THR A 132 0.58 -4.19 -1.64
N LYS A 133 1.43 -4.52 -2.60
CA LYS A 133 2.49 -5.52 -2.39
C LYS A 133 3.56 -5.08 -1.38
N VAL A 134 3.81 -3.78 -1.26
CA VAL A 134 4.72 -3.24 -0.23
C VAL A 134 4.13 -3.44 1.15
N GLU A 135 2.83 -3.19 1.33
CA GLU A 135 2.12 -3.43 2.60
C GLU A 135 2.14 -4.91 3.01
N ASP A 136 1.94 -5.81 2.05
CA ASP A 136 2.01 -7.25 2.29
C ASP A 136 3.41 -7.73 2.73
N ILE A 137 4.46 -7.11 2.18
CA ILE A 137 5.86 -7.50 2.44
C ILE A 137 6.41 -6.81 3.69
N CYS A 138 5.97 -5.58 3.97
CA CYS A 138 6.39 -4.76 5.11
C CYS A 138 5.19 -4.43 6.01
N PRO A 139 4.80 -5.33 6.93
CA PRO A 139 3.67 -5.09 7.83
C PRO A 139 3.82 -3.86 8.72
N ILE A 140 5.04 -3.43 9.03
CA ILE A 140 5.29 -2.20 9.80
C ILE A 140 4.68 -0.99 9.10
N TYR A 141 4.79 -0.92 7.76
CA TYR A 141 4.15 0.13 6.98
C TYR A 141 2.62 0.08 7.06
N ALA A 142 2.04 -1.13 7.13
CA ALA A 142 0.59 -1.30 7.29
C ALA A 142 0.08 -0.85 8.67
N TRP A 143 0.93 -0.92 9.71
CA TRP A 143 0.57 -0.53 11.09
C TRP A 143 0.83 0.95 11.40
N ALA A 144 1.75 1.59 10.68
CA ALA A 144 2.09 3.00 10.84
C ALA A 144 0.95 3.92 10.35
N ASP A 145 0.84 5.10 10.94
CA ASP A 145 -0.04 6.16 10.46
C ASP A 145 0.49 6.74 9.15
N LYS A 146 -0.33 6.66 8.11
CA LYS A 146 0.08 7.00 6.73
C LYS A 146 -0.45 8.36 6.33
N PHE A 147 0.45 9.19 5.79
CA PHE A 147 0.14 10.51 5.26
C PHE A 147 0.54 10.61 3.80
N ASN A 148 -0.45 10.74 2.90
CA ASN A 148 -0.23 10.95 1.47
C ASN A 148 -0.38 12.43 1.13
N ILE A 149 0.58 13.26 1.55
CA ILE A 149 0.55 14.71 1.39
C ILE A 149 1.79 15.17 0.65
N LYS A 150 1.61 15.98 -0.39
CA LYS A 150 2.70 16.61 -1.12
C LYS A 150 3.26 17.81 -0.33
N GLY A 151 4.58 17.98 -0.37
CA GLY A 151 5.25 19.07 0.35
C GLY A 151 5.54 18.74 1.81
N ASN A 152 5.99 19.69 2.59
CA ASN A 152 6.27 19.49 4.01
C ASN A 152 4.97 19.42 4.81
N PHE A 153 4.90 18.47 5.72
CA PHE A 153 3.76 18.26 6.60
C PHE A 153 4.20 18.36 8.05
N VAL A 154 3.52 19.17 8.85
CA VAL A 154 3.83 19.38 10.26
C VAL A 154 2.71 18.80 11.11
N ILE A 155 3.06 17.86 11.98
CA ILE A 155 2.15 17.22 12.92
C ILE A 155 2.39 17.88 14.28
N PRO A 156 1.40 18.56 14.89
CA PRO A 156 1.50 18.98 16.27
C PRO A 156 1.38 17.74 17.17
N VAL A 157 2.33 17.56 18.06
CA VAL A 157 2.35 16.47 19.06
C VAL A 157 2.31 17.11 20.43
N ASP A 158 1.43 16.61 21.28
CA ASP A 158 1.40 16.97 22.69
C ASP A 158 2.29 16.00 23.46
N ASN A 159 3.35 16.52 24.07
CA ASN A 159 4.29 15.73 24.86
C ASN A 159 3.96 15.76 26.36
N ASP A 160 2.78 16.25 26.73
CA ASP A 160 2.34 16.43 28.12
C ASP A 160 3.34 17.18 29.05
N GLU A 161 4.27 17.92 28.43
CA GLU A 161 5.23 18.80 29.16
C GLU A 161 4.58 20.12 29.63
N GLY A 162 3.25 20.22 29.49
CA GLY A 162 2.49 21.37 29.93
C GLY A 162 2.36 21.45 31.46
N THR A 163 2.04 22.64 31.93
CA THR A 163 1.75 22.87 33.37
C THR A 163 0.25 22.84 33.64
N LEU A 164 -0.53 22.19 32.76
CA LEU A 164 -1.97 22.08 32.94
C LEU A 164 -2.28 21.06 34.04
N THR A 165 -2.83 21.53 35.16
CA THR A 165 -3.25 20.66 36.27
C THR A 165 -4.76 20.78 36.45
N VAL A 166 -5.39 19.70 36.88
CA VAL A 166 -6.80 19.69 37.30
C VAL A 166 -6.81 19.58 38.80
N ASP A 167 -7.20 20.67 39.47
CA ASP A 167 -7.29 20.76 40.92
C ASP A 167 -8.73 21.00 41.36
N TRP A 168 -9.04 20.61 42.60
CA TRP A 168 -10.31 20.95 43.23
C TRP A 168 -10.41 22.47 43.46
N ALA A 169 -11.47 23.08 42.99
CA ALA A 169 -11.71 24.49 43.19
C ALA A 169 -12.80 24.71 44.27
N GLU A 170 -12.56 25.69 45.15
CA GLU A 170 -13.59 26.21 46.06
C GLU A 170 -14.29 27.39 45.40
N GLU A 171 -15.55 27.65 45.83
CA GLU A 171 -16.28 28.83 45.35
C GLU A 171 -15.50 30.12 45.65
N PHE A 172 -15.40 30.98 44.62
CA PHE A 172 -14.70 32.28 44.67
C PHE A 172 -13.14 32.20 44.69
N THR A 173 -12.54 31.05 44.42
CA THR A 173 -11.09 30.93 44.19
C THR A 173 -10.75 30.90 42.71
N ASP A 174 -9.68 31.60 42.29
CA ASP A 174 -9.21 31.58 40.92
C ASP A 174 -8.54 30.24 40.61
N LEU A 175 -8.86 29.67 39.44
CA LEU A 175 -8.18 28.50 38.93
C LEU A 175 -6.73 28.82 38.50
N VAL A 176 -5.79 27.91 38.80
CA VAL A 176 -4.42 28.04 38.34
C VAL A 176 -4.35 27.81 36.84
N SER A 177 -3.96 28.82 36.08
CA SER A 177 -3.79 28.68 34.62
C SER A 177 -2.51 27.93 34.30
N GLY A 178 -2.64 26.85 33.56
CA GLY A 178 -1.48 26.13 32.99
C GLY A 178 -1.30 26.42 31.50
N ASN A 179 -0.10 26.18 30.99
CA ASN A 179 0.22 26.31 29.58
C ASN A 179 0.34 24.90 28.94
N VAL A 180 -0.27 24.76 27.76
CA VAL A 180 -0.07 23.57 26.89
C VAL A 180 1.15 23.83 26.01
N LYS A 181 2.14 22.95 26.06
CA LYS A 181 3.30 22.95 25.16
C LYS A 181 3.06 21.96 24.03
N LEU A 182 2.91 22.44 22.83
CA LEU A 182 2.86 21.61 21.64
C LEU A 182 4.25 21.56 21.00
N THR A 183 4.74 20.36 20.76
CA THR A 183 5.92 20.11 19.94
C THR A 183 5.46 19.75 18.53
N SER A 184 6.20 20.14 17.52
CA SER A 184 5.86 19.84 16.13
C SER A 184 6.86 18.89 15.50
N ILE A 185 6.34 17.89 14.80
CA ILE A 185 7.14 16.95 14.02
C ILE A 185 6.93 17.28 12.55
N GLU A 186 8.02 17.65 11.85
CA GLU A 186 7.98 17.97 10.43
C GLU A 186 8.38 16.73 9.60
N LEU A 187 7.47 16.27 8.72
CA LEU A 187 7.73 15.24 7.72
C LEU A 187 8.05 15.92 6.38
N LYS A 188 9.30 15.78 5.91
CA LYS A 188 9.81 16.49 4.73
C LYS A 188 9.59 15.76 3.42
N GLY A 189 9.69 14.47 3.37
CA GLY A 189 9.68 13.70 2.14
C GLY A 189 11.03 13.75 1.41
N TYR A 190 11.81 12.68 1.56
CA TYR A 190 13.08 12.53 0.89
C TYR A 190 12.94 11.63 -0.33
N LEU A 191 13.51 12.08 -1.45
CA LEU A 191 13.46 11.35 -2.69
C LEU A 191 14.31 10.07 -2.60
N ALA A 192 13.69 8.92 -2.88
CA ALA A 192 14.34 7.64 -3.02
C ALA A 192 14.04 7.05 -4.40
N GLY A 193 14.99 6.34 -4.98
CA GLY A 193 14.84 5.75 -6.30
C GLY A 193 15.31 4.31 -6.38
N VAL A 194 14.64 3.51 -7.19
CA VAL A 194 15.05 2.17 -7.54
C VAL A 194 15.20 2.03 -9.04
N LEU A 195 16.32 1.48 -9.49
CA LEU A 195 16.60 1.23 -10.89
C LEU A 195 16.63 -0.28 -11.14
N ALA A 196 15.70 -0.77 -11.96
CA ALA A 196 15.64 -2.14 -12.42
C ALA A 196 16.12 -2.23 -13.86
N LYS A 197 17.10 -3.10 -14.14
CA LYS A 197 17.61 -3.38 -15.49
C LYS A 197 17.02 -4.68 -16.00
N ILE A 198 16.44 -4.66 -17.19
CA ILE A 198 15.77 -5.81 -17.83
C ILE A 198 16.39 -6.06 -19.20
N SER A 199 16.74 -7.31 -19.49
CA SER A 199 17.23 -7.70 -20.80
C SER A 199 16.14 -7.60 -21.86
N ARG A 200 16.49 -7.06 -23.05
CA ARG A 200 15.59 -7.03 -24.22
C ARG A 200 15.19 -8.43 -24.68
N SER A 201 16.08 -9.40 -24.58
CA SER A 201 15.77 -10.80 -24.91
C SER A 201 14.66 -11.38 -24.04
N LEU A 202 14.59 -10.98 -22.74
CA LEU A 202 13.52 -11.39 -21.84
C LEU A 202 12.17 -10.73 -22.22
N ILE A 203 12.23 -9.49 -22.70
CA ILE A 203 11.03 -8.71 -23.10
C ILE A 203 10.44 -9.28 -24.39
N ASN A 204 11.27 -9.76 -25.30
CA ASN A 204 10.82 -10.32 -26.58
C ASN A 204 10.22 -11.74 -26.44
N ASN A 205 10.46 -12.41 -25.31
CA ASN A 205 9.83 -13.70 -25.04
C ASN A 205 8.35 -13.47 -24.71
N THR A 206 7.46 -13.94 -25.57
CA THR A 206 6.01 -13.65 -25.52
C THR A 206 5.28 -14.28 -24.35
N ASP A 207 5.81 -15.37 -23.79
CA ASP A 207 5.16 -16.14 -22.73
C ASP A 207 5.46 -15.62 -21.32
N PHE A 208 6.36 -14.62 -21.21
CA PHE A 208 6.77 -14.08 -19.92
C PHE A 208 5.97 -12.83 -19.53
N ASP A 209 5.34 -12.85 -18.35
CA ASP A 209 4.70 -11.66 -17.76
C ASP A 209 5.75 -10.69 -17.20
N ILE A 210 6.21 -9.81 -18.08
CA ILE A 210 7.22 -8.81 -17.75
C ILE A 210 6.71 -7.82 -16.72
N VAL A 211 5.45 -7.40 -16.86
CA VAL A 211 4.84 -6.39 -15.98
C VAL A 211 4.79 -6.91 -14.55
N GLY A 212 4.20 -8.08 -14.35
CA GLY A 212 4.11 -8.71 -13.03
C GLY A 212 5.48 -9.00 -12.41
N PHE A 213 6.47 -9.40 -13.22
CA PHE A 213 7.83 -9.59 -12.75
C PHE A 213 8.49 -8.30 -12.26
N VAL A 214 8.34 -7.21 -13.02
CA VAL A 214 8.91 -5.90 -12.69
C VAL A 214 8.26 -5.33 -11.44
N GLU A 215 6.93 -5.33 -11.38
CA GLU A 215 6.16 -4.91 -10.21
C GLU A 215 6.63 -5.64 -8.94
N ALA A 216 6.70 -6.98 -9.00
CA ALA A 216 7.15 -7.78 -7.86
C ALA A 216 8.59 -7.48 -7.42
N LYS A 217 9.48 -7.19 -8.38
CA LYS A 217 10.88 -6.82 -8.10
C LYS A 217 10.99 -5.44 -7.47
N ILE A 218 10.30 -4.44 -8.03
CA ILE A 218 10.28 -3.07 -7.53
C ILE A 218 9.64 -3.03 -6.15
N ALA A 219 8.44 -3.59 -5.98
CA ALA A 219 7.73 -3.66 -4.71
C ALA A 219 8.59 -4.28 -3.59
N ARG A 220 9.25 -5.42 -3.88
CA ARG A 220 10.15 -6.07 -2.91
C ARG A 220 11.35 -5.21 -2.51
N LYS A 221 11.89 -4.41 -3.44
CA LYS A 221 13.02 -3.51 -3.14
C LYS A 221 12.58 -2.30 -2.34
N ILE A 222 11.43 -1.71 -2.71
CA ILE A 222 10.82 -0.60 -1.99
C ILE A 222 10.45 -1.04 -0.57
N ALA A 223 9.76 -2.18 -0.42
CA ALA A 223 9.38 -2.70 0.89
C ALA A 223 10.58 -2.90 1.83
N LYS A 224 11.66 -3.50 1.33
CA LYS A 224 12.89 -3.66 2.12
C LYS A 224 13.55 -2.34 2.50
N PHE A 225 13.48 -1.35 1.61
CA PHE A 225 14.00 -0.01 1.90
C PHE A 225 13.17 0.67 2.99
N ILE A 226 11.83 0.69 2.82
CA ILE A 226 10.89 1.29 3.77
C ILE A 226 11.04 0.62 5.15
N GLU A 227 11.05 -0.72 5.22
CA GLU A 227 11.23 -1.45 6.48
C GLU A 227 12.55 -1.08 7.16
N LYS A 228 13.63 -0.95 6.41
CA LYS A 228 14.93 -0.53 6.96
C LYS A 228 14.88 0.90 7.49
N GLN A 229 14.18 1.81 6.81
CA GLN A 229 14.01 3.19 7.27
C GLN A 229 13.17 3.25 8.55
N PHE A 230 12.10 2.47 8.66
CA PHE A 230 11.31 2.39 9.89
C PHE A 230 12.13 1.88 11.08
N LEU A 231 12.97 0.87 10.88
CA LEU A 231 13.74 0.27 11.97
C LEU A 231 14.91 1.16 12.43
N TYR A 232 15.66 1.73 11.50
CA TYR A 232 16.93 2.39 11.83
C TYR A 232 17.06 3.81 11.27
N GLY A 233 16.19 4.19 10.35
CA GLY A 233 16.31 5.48 9.69
C GLY A 233 17.60 5.65 8.87
N THR A 234 17.86 6.88 8.47
CA THR A 234 19.12 7.32 7.86
C THR A 234 19.40 8.71 8.38
N LYS A 235 20.65 8.94 8.82
CA LYS A 235 21.09 10.24 9.34
C LYS A 235 20.70 11.38 8.38
N ASP A 236 20.19 12.46 8.93
CA ASP A 236 19.75 13.68 8.23
C ASP A 236 18.60 13.46 7.21
N LYS A 237 17.91 12.32 7.31
CA LYS A 237 16.73 11.96 6.51
C LYS A 237 15.64 11.37 7.42
N ALA A 238 15.02 10.27 6.99
CA ALA A 238 14.03 9.58 7.79
C ALA A 238 14.59 9.12 9.15
N GLU A 239 13.84 9.37 10.21
CA GLU A 239 14.15 8.91 11.56
C GLU A 239 13.41 7.61 11.81
N GLY A 240 14.13 6.55 12.17
CA GLY A 240 13.53 5.26 12.48
C GLY A 240 13.29 5.04 13.96
N LEU A 241 12.82 3.87 14.32
CA LEU A 241 12.60 3.41 15.70
C LEU A 241 13.88 3.46 16.56
N SER A 242 15.06 3.47 15.94
CA SER A 242 16.35 3.61 16.67
C SER A 242 16.52 4.97 17.36
N LYS A 243 15.60 5.91 17.15
CA LYS A 243 15.55 7.23 17.80
C LYS A 243 14.63 7.27 19.04
N ILE A 244 14.09 6.15 19.45
CA ILE A 244 13.35 6.04 20.72
C ILE A 244 14.23 6.52 21.86
N GLY A 245 13.65 7.33 22.76
CA GLY A 245 14.34 7.89 23.92
C GLY A 245 14.84 6.82 24.90
N GLU A 246 15.71 7.21 25.81
CA GLU A 246 16.22 6.30 26.86
C GLU A 246 15.10 5.87 27.81
N ASP A 247 14.10 6.72 28.01
CA ASP A 247 12.96 6.45 28.88
C ASP A 247 12.11 5.24 28.41
N MET A 248 12.08 4.99 27.09
CA MET A 248 11.40 3.85 26.48
C MET A 248 12.39 2.74 26.06
N THR A 249 13.56 2.68 26.70
CA THR A 249 14.62 1.73 26.35
C THR A 249 15.02 0.89 27.56
N VAL A 250 14.84 -0.42 27.46
CA VAL A 250 15.44 -1.39 28.41
C VAL A 250 16.80 -1.79 27.87
N THR A 251 17.83 -1.69 28.73
CA THR A 251 19.17 -2.16 28.40
C THR A 251 19.42 -3.49 29.09
N THR A 252 19.81 -4.53 28.33
CA THR A 252 20.08 -5.85 28.89
C THR A 252 21.23 -5.83 29.89
N GLU A 253 21.22 -6.72 30.88
CA GLU A 253 22.33 -6.91 31.82
C GLU A 253 23.56 -7.51 31.14
N ALA A 254 23.35 -8.40 30.18
CA ALA A 254 24.41 -9.06 29.42
C ALA A 254 24.52 -8.55 27.99
N ALA A 255 25.73 -8.45 27.45
CA ALA A 255 25.98 -7.99 26.08
C ALA A 255 25.54 -9.00 24.98
N THR A 256 25.33 -10.28 25.34
CA THR A 256 25.08 -11.37 24.38
C THR A 256 23.92 -12.27 24.74
N ALA A 257 23.24 -12.03 25.87
CA ALA A 257 22.11 -12.83 26.33
C ALA A 257 20.92 -11.93 26.66
N ILE A 258 19.73 -12.44 26.51
CA ILE A 258 18.46 -11.81 26.89
C ILE A 258 17.83 -12.68 27.97
N THR A 259 17.22 -12.07 28.96
CA THR A 259 16.46 -12.76 30.00
C THR A 259 14.96 -12.61 29.81
N PRO A 260 14.12 -13.51 30.34
CA PRO A 260 12.67 -13.35 30.34
C PRO A 260 12.19 -12.08 31.04
N ASP A 261 12.85 -11.72 32.16
CA ASP A 261 12.49 -10.56 32.96
C ASP A 261 12.68 -9.27 32.16
N GLU A 262 13.77 -9.14 31.39
CA GLU A 262 13.99 -8.00 30.48
C GLU A 262 12.89 -7.87 29.40
N LEU A 263 12.26 -8.99 28.99
CA LEU A 263 11.14 -8.93 28.04
C LEU A 263 9.86 -8.41 28.72
N MET A 264 9.64 -8.75 29.99
CA MET A 264 8.54 -8.21 30.78
C MET A 264 8.74 -6.71 31.01
N ASP A 265 9.95 -6.29 31.38
CA ASP A 265 10.29 -4.88 31.56
C ASP A 265 10.02 -4.04 30.29
N VAL A 266 10.32 -4.57 29.10
CA VAL A 266 10.01 -3.88 27.83
C VAL A 266 8.49 -3.76 27.62
N GLN A 267 7.74 -4.80 28.02
CA GLN A 267 6.29 -4.77 27.91
C GLN A 267 5.68 -3.74 28.86
N ASP A 268 6.19 -3.65 30.07
CA ASP A 268 5.68 -2.77 31.13
C ASP A 268 5.98 -1.29 30.85
N LEU A 269 7.00 -0.97 30.04
CA LEU A 269 7.26 0.41 29.61
C LEU A 269 6.13 1.00 28.76
N VAL A 270 5.38 0.15 28.04
CA VAL A 270 4.27 0.62 27.20
C VAL A 270 2.99 0.67 28.02
N PRO A 271 2.33 1.83 28.18
CA PRO A 271 1.09 1.96 28.94
C PRO A 271 0.00 1.00 28.50
N ASP A 272 -0.81 0.54 29.44
CA ASP A 272 -1.88 -0.43 29.22
C ASP A 272 -2.88 -0.03 28.12
N GLN A 273 -3.12 1.27 27.95
CA GLN A 273 -4.01 1.80 26.92
C GLN A 273 -3.54 1.43 25.48
N TYR A 274 -2.24 1.25 25.24
CA TYR A 274 -1.67 0.89 23.94
C TYR A 274 -1.41 -0.62 23.80
N GLN A 275 -1.46 -1.37 24.89
CA GLN A 275 -1.23 -2.81 24.91
C GLN A 275 -2.13 -3.61 23.94
N PRO A 276 -3.44 -3.30 23.72
CA PRO A 276 -4.29 -4.11 22.85
C PRO A 276 -3.73 -4.28 21.43
N ASN A 277 -3.13 -3.22 20.86
CA ASN A 277 -2.58 -3.22 19.50
C ASN A 277 -1.07 -3.50 19.45
N ALA A 278 -0.43 -3.67 20.60
CA ALA A 278 1.01 -3.86 20.69
C ALA A 278 1.46 -5.19 20.08
N ARG A 279 2.63 -5.15 19.43
CA ARG A 279 3.27 -6.29 18.76
C ARG A 279 4.76 -6.31 19.00
N TRP A 280 5.35 -7.48 18.91
CA TRP A 280 6.78 -7.68 18.99
C TRP A 280 7.42 -7.68 17.63
N ILE A 281 8.51 -6.94 17.44
CA ILE A 281 9.36 -7.00 16.23
C ILE A 281 10.76 -7.41 16.63
N MET A 282 11.28 -8.46 16.00
CA MET A 282 12.63 -8.96 16.27
C MET A 282 13.23 -9.71 15.08
N HIS A 283 14.54 -9.97 15.12
CA HIS A 283 15.17 -10.83 14.13
C HIS A 283 14.79 -12.30 14.36
N ARG A 284 14.69 -13.07 13.26
CA ARG A 284 14.40 -14.52 13.35
C ARG A 284 15.37 -15.29 14.27
N ALA A 285 16.65 -14.89 14.32
CA ALA A 285 17.63 -15.51 15.23
C ALA A 285 17.31 -15.20 16.70
N THR A 286 16.91 -13.96 17.02
CA THR A 286 16.48 -13.55 18.36
C THR A 286 15.24 -14.34 18.79
N ARG A 287 14.24 -14.46 17.93
CA ARG A 287 13.06 -15.31 18.20
C ARG A 287 13.47 -16.75 18.51
N ASN A 288 14.45 -17.32 17.80
CA ASN A 288 14.90 -18.68 18.07
C ASN A 288 15.57 -18.82 19.44
N VAL A 289 16.23 -17.77 19.94
CA VAL A 289 16.79 -17.75 21.31
C VAL A 289 15.67 -17.71 22.33
N ILE A 290 14.71 -16.79 22.17
CA ILE A 290 13.56 -16.64 23.05
C ILE A 290 12.70 -17.92 23.07
N ARG A 291 12.56 -18.59 21.94
CA ARG A 291 11.82 -19.85 21.84
C ARG A 291 12.40 -20.98 22.71
N LYS A 292 13.67 -20.90 23.08
CA LYS A 292 14.34 -21.88 23.93
C LYS A 292 14.22 -21.56 25.40
N PHE A 293 13.65 -20.41 25.75
CA PHE A 293 13.39 -20.09 27.15
C PHE A 293 12.32 -21.02 27.69
N LYS A 294 12.61 -21.57 28.86
CA LYS A 294 11.73 -22.45 29.59
C LYS A 294 11.46 -21.85 30.96
N ASP A 295 10.27 -22.06 31.43
CA ASP A 295 9.92 -21.78 32.83
C ASP A 295 10.54 -22.82 33.79
N LYS A 296 10.27 -22.66 35.08
CA LYS A 296 10.76 -23.57 36.12
C LYS A 296 10.20 -25.00 36.01
N GLU A 297 9.08 -25.14 35.28
CA GLU A 297 8.37 -26.40 35.06
C GLU A 297 8.85 -27.10 33.78
N GLY A 298 9.63 -26.39 32.94
CA GLY A 298 10.22 -26.90 31.70
C GLY A 298 9.41 -26.59 30.44
N ASP A 299 8.35 -25.81 30.56
CA ASP A 299 7.52 -25.38 29.46
C ASP A 299 8.15 -24.21 28.71
N TYR A 300 7.88 -24.11 27.41
CA TYR A 300 8.41 -23.04 26.58
C TYR A 300 7.57 -21.76 26.74
N MET A 301 8.23 -20.65 27.03
CA MET A 301 7.57 -19.34 27.21
C MET A 301 6.98 -18.76 25.91
N LEU A 302 7.57 -19.06 24.76
CA LEU A 302 7.03 -18.64 23.46
C LEU A 302 6.03 -19.68 22.97
N ASN A 303 4.77 -19.35 22.99
CA ASN A 303 3.70 -20.23 22.55
C ASN A 303 3.57 -20.22 21.02
N ARG A 304 3.36 -21.41 20.44
CA ARG A 304 2.94 -21.55 19.06
C ARG A 304 1.43 -21.40 19.01
N ASP A 305 0.99 -20.31 18.39
CA ASP A 305 -0.43 -20.05 18.20
C ASP A 305 -0.79 -20.24 16.72
N LEU A 306 -1.70 -21.17 16.45
CA LEU A 306 -2.16 -21.46 15.08
C LEU A 306 -3.12 -20.39 14.56
N THR A 307 -3.68 -19.56 15.44
CA THR A 307 -4.59 -18.47 15.07
C THR A 307 -3.87 -17.16 14.80
N ALA A 308 -2.66 -16.98 15.36
CA ALA A 308 -1.85 -15.80 15.14
C ALA A 308 -1.35 -15.74 13.69
N LYS A 309 -1.45 -14.58 13.04
CA LYS A 309 -1.02 -14.33 11.66
C LYS A 309 0.42 -14.78 11.40
N TRP A 310 1.29 -14.66 12.39
CA TRP A 310 2.72 -15.01 12.29
C TRP A 310 3.07 -16.36 13.00
N GLY A 311 2.07 -17.04 13.54
CA GLY A 311 2.20 -18.36 14.14
C GLY A 311 2.93 -18.43 15.48
N TYR A 312 3.22 -17.28 16.14
CA TYR A 312 3.85 -17.21 17.46
C TYR A 312 3.33 -16.01 18.24
N THR A 313 3.06 -16.25 19.53
CA THR A 313 2.72 -15.21 20.51
C THR A 313 3.72 -15.24 21.66
N LEU A 314 4.14 -14.06 22.12
CA LEU A 314 5.02 -13.85 23.27
C LEU A 314 4.29 -12.93 24.26
N LEU A 315 4.13 -13.38 25.48
CA LEU A 315 3.40 -12.65 26.52
C LEU A 315 2.02 -12.15 26.04
N GLY A 316 1.30 -13.01 25.31
CA GLY A 316 -0.04 -12.73 24.80
C GLY A 316 -0.09 -11.83 23.55
N LYS A 317 1.05 -11.42 22.98
CA LYS A 317 1.13 -10.52 21.81
C LYS A 317 1.80 -11.19 20.62
N GLU A 318 1.39 -10.80 19.41
CA GLU A 318 1.93 -11.35 18.16
C GLU A 318 3.42 -11.01 17.98
N VAL A 319 4.19 -11.97 17.45
CA VAL A 319 5.62 -11.80 17.16
C VAL A 319 5.85 -11.74 15.67
N TYR A 320 6.23 -10.58 15.18
CA TYR A 320 6.70 -10.39 13.81
C TYR A 320 8.22 -10.52 13.71
N THR A 321 8.70 -11.19 12.68
CA THR A 321 10.15 -11.35 12.47
C THR A 321 10.60 -10.70 11.18
N SER A 322 11.54 -9.75 11.28
CA SER A 322 12.20 -9.12 10.17
C SER A 322 13.67 -9.57 10.02
N ASN A 323 14.08 -9.82 8.78
CA ASN A 323 15.48 -10.08 8.50
C ASN A 323 16.32 -8.78 8.46
N ASN A 324 15.69 -7.61 8.46
CA ASN A 324 16.34 -6.31 8.51
C ASN A 324 16.66 -5.87 9.95
N MET A 325 16.08 -6.56 10.96
CA MET A 325 16.43 -6.37 12.37
C MET A 325 17.85 -6.87 12.65
N GLU A 326 18.54 -6.19 13.58
CA GLU A 326 19.85 -6.63 14.07
C GLU A 326 19.75 -7.94 14.85
N LYS A 327 20.80 -8.73 14.76
CA LYS A 327 20.96 -9.93 15.60
C LYS A 327 21.48 -9.51 16.97
N ILE A 328 21.35 -10.42 17.96
CA ILE A 328 21.91 -10.21 19.30
C ILE A 328 23.40 -9.93 19.16
N ALA A 329 23.78 -8.70 19.50
CA ALA A 329 25.17 -8.22 19.53
C ALA A 329 25.27 -6.99 20.44
N ALA A 330 26.42 -6.83 21.09
CA ALA A 330 26.65 -5.73 22.03
C ALA A 330 26.30 -4.36 21.45
N GLY A 331 25.59 -3.55 22.22
CA GLY A 331 25.18 -2.19 21.86
C GLY A 331 24.12 -2.05 20.76
N LYS A 332 23.52 -3.17 20.31
CA LYS A 332 22.50 -3.18 19.26
C LYS A 332 21.09 -3.29 19.85
N THR A 333 20.13 -2.62 19.20
CA THR A 333 18.71 -2.81 19.47
C THR A 333 18.24 -4.08 18.78
N VAL A 334 17.71 -5.03 19.55
CA VAL A 334 17.38 -6.38 19.08
C VAL A 334 15.89 -6.66 19.05
N ILE A 335 15.08 -5.90 19.80
CA ILE A 335 13.64 -6.04 19.89
C ILE A 335 13.00 -4.66 19.94
N PHE A 336 11.88 -4.50 19.25
CA PHE A 336 10.93 -3.40 19.43
C PHE A 336 9.58 -3.99 19.86
N TYR A 337 8.91 -3.30 20.75
CA TYR A 337 7.59 -3.67 21.25
C TYR A 337 6.71 -2.44 21.34
N GLY A 338 5.45 -2.57 20.97
CA GLY A 338 4.47 -1.50 21.11
C GLY A 338 3.43 -1.43 20.00
N ASP A 339 2.64 -0.36 20.03
CA ASP A 339 1.69 -0.01 18.98
C ASP A 339 2.37 0.88 17.95
N PHE A 340 2.57 0.32 16.76
CA PHE A 340 3.27 1.01 15.67
C PHE A 340 2.45 2.10 14.99
N SER A 341 1.20 2.36 15.42
CA SER A 341 0.48 3.59 15.05
C SER A 341 1.17 4.86 15.59
N GLY A 342 2.07 4.72 16.57
CA GLY A 342 2.94 5.82 17.00
C GLY A 342 3.97 6.27 15.97
N LEU A 343 4.13 5.55 14.83
CA LEU A 343 4.98 5.96 13.72
C LEU A 343 4.18 6.73 12.68
N ALA A 344 4.59 7.95 12.38
CA ALA A 344 4.07 8.72 11.26
C ALA A 344 4.92 8.43 10.02
N ALA A 345 4.27 7.94 8.97
CA ALA A 345 4.90 7.65 7.68
C ALA A 345 4.32 8.53 6.59
N LYS A 346 5.19 9.24 5.88
CA LYS A 346 4.82 9.98 4.68
C LYS A 346 5.33 9.22 3.47
N LEU A 347 4.40 8.79 2.62
CA LEU A 347 4.70 8.22 1.32
C LEU A 347 3.86 8.94 0.27
N VAL A 348 4.51 9.59 -0.68
CA VAL A 348 3.80 10.17 -1.81
C VAL A 348 3.53 9.07 -2.83
N GLU A 349 2.27 8.68 -2.96
CA GLU A 349 1.80 7.54 -3.76
C GLU A 349 1.92 7.77 -5.28
N ASN A 350 2.14 8.99 -5.73
CA ASN A 350 2.35 9.31 -7.15
C ASN A 350 3.79 9.01 -7.60
N GLY A 351 4.28 7.80 -7.34
CA GLY A 351 5.58 7.37 -7.82
C GLY A 351 5.65 7.43 -9.35
N GLN A 352 6.72 8.03 -9.85
CA GLN A 352 6.99 8.04 -11.28
C GLN A 352 7.90 6.88 -11.62
N ILE A 353 7.49 6.07 -12.60
CA ILE A 353 8.37 5.07 -13.19
C ILE A 353 8.76 5.55 -14.59
N GLU A 354 10.04 5.67 -14.83
CA GLU A 354 10.60 6.10 -16.10
C GLU A 354 11.26 4.92 -16.82
N VAL A 355 11.05 4.84 -18.13
CA VAL A 355 11.70 3.83 -18.98
C VAL A 355 12.94 4.44 -19.62
N LEU A 356 14.11 4.02 -19.17
CA LEU A 356 15.42 4.47 -19.66
C LEU A 356 15.91 3.56 -20.79
N ARG A 357 15.81 4.01 -22.02
CA ARG A 357 16.23 3.25 -23.22
C ARG A 357 17.68 3.48 -23.56
N GLU A 358 18.09 4.74 -23.63
CA GLU A 358 19.39 5.15 -24.14
C GLU A 358 20.53 4.73 -23.21
N LYS A 359 20.33 4.87 -21.90
CA LYS A 359 21.35 4.53 -20.89
C LYS A 359 21.89 3.11 -21.00
N TYR A 360 21.07 2.17 -21.45
CA TYR A 360 21.44 0.74 -21.54
C TYR A 360 21.35 0.17 -22.97
N ALA A 361 21.29 1.02 -23.99
CA ALA A 361 21.21 0.60 -25.39
C ALA A 361 22.35 -0.33 -25.78
N THR A 362 23.59 0.03 -25.42
CA THR A 362 24.81 -0.77 -25.70
C THR A 362 24.86 -2.09 -24.93
N GLN A 363 24.02 -2.26 -23.89
CA GLN A 363 23.99 -3.47 -23.06
C GLN A 363 22.80 -4.37 -23.40
N HIS A 364 22.12 -4.13 -24.51
CA HIS A 364 20.91 -4.84 -24.95
C HIS A 364 19.86 -4.96 -23.83
N ALA A 365 19.62 -3.87 -23.10
CA ALA A 365 18.72 -3.82 -21.94
C ALA A 365 17.88 -2.56 -21.91
N LEU A 366 16.79 -2.58 -21.11
CA LEU A 366 16.00 -1.42 -20.70
C LEU A 366 16.20 -1.18 -19.20
N GLY A 367 16.24 0.09 -18.80
CA GLY A 367 16.18 0.50 -17.40
C GLY A 367 14.77 0.95 -17.05
N LEU A 368 14.27 0.50 -15.90
CA LEU A 368 13.05 1.03 -15.30
C LEU A 368 13.45 1.70 -14.00
N CYS A 369 13.25 3.01 -13.93
CA CYS A 369 13.58 3.83 -12.77
C CYS A 369 12.28 4.21 -12.07
N ALA A 370 12.10 3.78 -10.81
CA ALA A 370 10.98 4.20 -9.99
C ALA A 370 11.46 5.16 -8.92
N TRP A 371 10.79 6.29 -8.80
CA TRP A 371 11.03 7.32 -7.79
C TRP A 371 9.88 7.35 -6.79
N LEU A 372 10.19 7.52 -5.52
CA LEU A 372 9.24 7.69 -4.43
C LEU A 372 9.77 8.73 -3.45
N GLU A 373 8.88 9.48 -2.84
CA GLU A 373 9.20 10.35 -1.72
C GLU A 373 8.74 9.68 -0.43
N PHE A 374 9.67 9.50 0.50
CA PHE A 374 9.42 8.83 1.76
C PHE A 374 10.06 9.59 2.92
N ASP A 375 9.33 9.67 4.03
CA ASP A 375 9.83 10.10 5.32
C ASP A 375 9.09 9.35 6.43
N CYS A 376 9.74 9.14 7.56
CA CYS A 376 9.11 8.57 8.74
C CYS A 376 9.72 9.14 10.01
N LYS A 377 8.86 9.40 11.00
CA LYS A 377 9.24 9.84 12.34
C LYS A 377 8.35 9.21 13.39
N ILE A 378 8.83 9.19 14.62
CA ILE A 378 8.02 8.78 15.77
C ILE A 378 7.15 9.98 16.14
N ALA A 379 5.82 9.81 16.03
CA ALA A 379 4.86 10.83 16.41
C ALA A 379 4.50 10.73 17.91
N ASP A 380 4.47 9.51 18.44
CA ASP A 380 4.16 9.25 19.84
C ASP A 380 5.22 8.28 20.41
N THR A 381 6.04 8.80 21.28
CA THR A 381 7.17 8.06 21.86
C THR A 381 6.74 7.05 22.91
N GLU A 382 5.60 7.25 23.57
CA GLU A 382 5.11 6.38 24.66
C GLU A 382 4.54 5.05 24.14
N LYS A 383 4.18 4.99 22.86
CA LYS A 383 3.59 3.80 22.26
C LYS A 383 4.58 2.69 22.00
N ILE A 384 5.89 2.99 21.91
CA ILE A 384 6.87 2.03 21.40
C ILE A 384 8.10 1.98 22.31
N ALA A 385 8.41 0.81 22.81
CA ALA A 385 9.60 0.52 23.61
C ALA A 385 10.63 -0.31 22.83
N GLN A 386 11.88 -0.28 23.26
CA GLN A 386 12.96 -1.05 22.65
C GLN A 386 13.82 -1.78 23.68
N LEU A 387 14.32 -2.96 23.26
CA LEU A 387 15.35 -3.69 24.02
C LEU A 387 16.70 -3.51 23.34
N LYS A 388 17.62 -2.90 24.03
CA LYS A 388 19.01 -2.63 23.58
C LYS A 388 19.99 -3.50 24.34
N MET A 389 20.87 -4.17 23.63
CA MET A 389 21.92 -4.96 24.25
C MET A 389 22.95 -4.03 24.92
N LYS A 390 23.42 -4.44 26.09
CA LYS A 390 24.51 -3.74 26.79
C LYS A 390 25.73 -3.60 25.88
N THR A 391 26.37 -2.46 25.94
CA THR A 391 27.68 -2.26 25.31
C THR A 391 28.74 -3.13 26.04
N ALA A 392 29.67 -3.68 25.27
CA ALA A 392 30.73 -4.51 25.81
C ALA A 392 31.73 -3.68 26.65
#